data_57493cbfb10d2ad5471f9e9a6cd8310f
#
_entry.id   57493cbfb10d2ad5471f9e9a6cd8310f
#
_cell.length_a   1.000
_cell.length_b   1.000
_cell.length_c   1.000
_cell.angle_alpha   90.00
_cell.angle_beta   90.00
_cell.angle_gamma   90.00
#
_symmetry.space_group_name_H-M   'P 1'
#
loop_
_entity.id
_entity.type
_entity.pdbx_description
1 polymer ?
#
loop_
_entity_poly.entity_id
_entity_poly.type
_entity_poly.pdbx_seq_one_letter_code
_entity_poly.pdbx_strand_id
1 'polypeptide(L)'
;MSENKQSPQSQRSQDAQPQPISEFKSTSGFKRIFSAFFYSAEGFKSAWKNEHAFRQELMVVIPGIIVALLLPVTPLQKLLLIAVLVWIIIIELINSAIEAVVDRVSLERNPLSKNAKDFGSAAVLLTCVLAVATWAVILYPLLT
;
A
#
# COMPACT_ATOMS: atom_id res chain seq x y z
N MET A 1 -38.42 -53.89 -1.27
CA MET A 1 -37.11 -53.21 -1.31
C MET A 1 -36.97 -52.58 -2.67
N SER A 2 -37.31 -51.31 -2.80
CA SER A 2 -37.15 -50.51 -4.05
C SER A 2 -36.12 -49.42 -3.79
N GLU A 3 -34.92 -49.62 -4.36
CA GLU A 3 -33.86 -48.64 -4.36
C GLU A 3 -34.22 -47.46 -5.29
N ASN A 4 -34.37 -46.28 -4.72
CA ASN A 4 -34.59 -45.05 -5.46
C ASN A 4 -33.22 -44.54 -5.94
N LYS A 5 -32.80 -44.89 -7.17
CA LYS A 5 -31.65 -44.32 -7.85
C LYS A 5 -31.96 -42.89 -8.29
N GLN A 6 -31.63 -41.93 -7.49
CA GLN A 6 -31.56 -40.53 -7.91
C GLN A 6 -30.42 -40.35 -8.90
N SER A 7 -30.74 -39.82 -10.09
CA SER A 7 -29.81 -39.61 -11.19
C SER A 7 -28.77 -38.51 -10.88
N PRO A 8 -27.50 -38.63 -11.31
CA PRO A 8 -26.43 -37.68 -11.03
C PRO A 8 -26.61 -36.29 -11.66
N GLN A 9 -27.66 -36.08 -12.46
CA GLN A 9 -27.89 -34.79 -13.16
C GLN A 9 -28.58 -33.71 -12.30
N SER A 10 -29.23 -34.06 -11.19
CA SER A 10 -29.90 -33.06 -10.33
C SER A 10 -28.99 -32.34 -9.37
N GLN A 11 -27.75 -32.83 -9.15
CA GLN A 11 -26.78 -32.15 -8.27
C GLN A 11 -25.93 -31.07 -8.97
N ARG A 12 -25.90 -31.08 -10.32
CA ARG A 12 -25.07 -30.11 -11.08
C ARG A 12 -25.66 -28.73 -11.25
N SER A 13 -26.94 -28.55 -10.89
CA SER A 13 -27.66 -27.28 -11.09
C SER A 13 -27.73 -26.37 -9.85
N GLN A 14 -27.21 -26.79 -8.71
CA GLN A 14 -27.29 -26.03 -7.45
C GLN A 14 -26.02 -25.23 -7.10
N ASP A 15 -24.88 -25.47 -7.79
CA ASP A 15 -23.59 -24.84 -7.44
C ASP A 15 -23.27 -23.55 -8.21
N ALA A 16 -24.19 -23.07 -9.05
CA ALA A 16 -24.01 -21.79 -9.75
C ALA A 16 -24.66 -20.64 -8.95
N GLN A 17 -24.24 -20.44 -7.71
CA GLN A 17 -24.49 -19.14 -7.07
C GLN A 17 -23.68 -18.07 -7.81
N PRO A 18 -24.32 -16.98 -8.31
CA PRO A 18 -23.59 -15.88 -8.92
C PRO A 18 -22.62 -15.32 -7.88
N GLN A 19 -21.33 -15.37 -8.18
CA GLN A 19 -20.29 -14.75 -7.37
C GLN A 19 -20.70 -13.28 -7.11
N PRO A 20 -20.67 -12.80 -5.86
CA PRO A 20 -21.02 -11.42 -5.59
C PRO A 20 -20.08 -10.51 -6.39
N ILE A 21 -20.64 -9.78 -7.34
CA ILE A 21 -19.90 -8.79 -8.12
C ILE A 21 -19.46 -7.72 -7.13
N SER A 22 -18.15 -7.51 -7.01
CA SER A 22 -17.59 -6.46 -6.17
C SER A 22 -18.27 -5.13 -6.52
N GLU A 23 -18.85 -4.46 -5.53
CA GLU A 23 -19.50 -3.15 -5.67
C GLU A 23 -18.57 -2.07 -6.26
N PHE A 24 -17.26 -2.36 -6.28
CA PHE A 24 -16.21 -1.51 -6.85
C PHE A 24 -16.11 -1.56 -8.38
N LYS A 25 -16.89 -2.38 -9.09
CA LYS A 25 -16.84 -2.50 -10.55
C LYS A 25 -17.73 -1.45 -11.21
N SER A 26 -17.29 -0.19 -11.25
CA SER A 26 -17.92 0.91 -11.98
C SER A 26 -17.86 0.69 -13.49
N THR A 27 -18.97 0.89 -14.20
CA THR A 27 -19.16 0.60 -15.63
C THR A 27 -18.75 1.73 -16.60
N SER A 28 -18.31 2.90 -16.09
CA SER A 28 -17.96 4.07 -16.91
C SER A 28 -16.54 4.56 -16.59
N GLY A 29 -15.70 4.75 -17.63
CA GLY A 29 -14.27 5.14 -17.48
C GLY A 29 -14.05 6.41 -16.65
N PHE A 30 -14.80 7.47 -16.90
CA PHE A 30 -14.74 8.73 -16.14
C PHE A 30 -15.17 8.56 -14.68
N LYS A 31 -16.25 7.83 -14.42
CA LYS A 31 -16.68 7.53 -13.05
C LYS A 31 -15.64 6.73 -12.29
N ARG A 32 -14.90 5.83 -12.96
CA ARG A 32 -13.80 5.07 -12.33
C ARG A 32 -12.65 5.96 -11.88
N ILE A 33 -12.23 6.93 -12.70
CA ILE A 33 -11.16 7.86 -12.36
C ILE A 33 -11.59 8.73 -11.16
N PHE A 34 -12.82 9.23 -11.19
CA PHE A 34 -13.34 10.08 -10.11
C PHE A 34 -13.50 9.30 -8.80
N SER A 35 -14.02 8.07 -8.87
CA SER A 35 -14.11 7.18 -7.71
C SER A 35 -12.73 6.82 -7.16
N ALA A 36 -11.73 6.56 -8.02
CA ALA A 36 -10.36 6.26 -7.60
C ALA A 36 -9.75 7.43 -6.81
N PHE A 37 -10.01 8.68 -7.21
CA PHE A 37 -9.56 9.85 -6.47
C PHE A 37 -10.16 9.91 -5.05
N PHE A 38 -11.47 9.67 -4.93
CA PHE A 38 -12.13 9.64 -3.61
C PHE A 38 -11.62 8.49 -2.74
N TYR A 39 -11.45 7.29 -3.32
CA TYR A 39 -10.88 6.15 -2.58
C TYR A 39 -9.44 6.44 -2.13
N SER A 40 -8.64 7.12 -2.95
CA SER A 40 -7.30 7.53 -2.55
C SER A 40 -7.34 8.52 -1.37
N ALA A 41 -8.22 9.51 -1.40
CA ALA A 41 -8.39 10.46 -0.31
C ALA A 41 -8.84 9.77 1.00
N GLU A 42 -9.79 8.82 0.91
CA GLU A 42 -10.21 8.00 2.06
C GLU A 42 -9.08 7.10 2.58
N GLY A 43 -8.24 6.55 1.69
CA GLY A 43 -7.06 5.78 2.06
C GLY A 43 -6.06 6.62 2.87
N PHE A 44 -5.71 7.81 2.39
CA PHE A 44 -4.84 8.74 3.12
C PHE A 44 -5.44 9.15 4.48
N LYS A 45 -6.73 9.44 4.53
CA LYS A 45 -7.43 9.78 5.77
C LYS A 45 -7.41 8.61 6.77
N SER A 46 -7.61 7.40 6.30
CA SER A 46 -7.54 6.18 7.12
C SER A 46 -6.13 5.97 7.66
N ALA A 47 -5.09 6.06 6.82
CA ALA A 47 -3.71 5.94 7.23
C ALA A 47 -3.34 7.02 8.27
N TRP A 48 -3.71 8.27 8.03
CA TRP A 48 -3.48 9.35 8.99
C TRP A 48 -4.13 9.07 10.36
N LYS A 49 -5.35 8.52 10.37
CA LYS A 49 -6.10 8.27 11.61
C LYS A 49 -5.56 7.07 12.39
N ASN A 50 -5.20 6.00 11.68
CA ASN A 50 -4.98 4.70 12.29
C ASN A 50 -3.50 4.32 12.39
N GLU A 51 -2.63 4.83 11.48
CA GLU A 51 -1.23 4.41 11.37
C GLU A 51 -0.27 5.41 12.01
N HIS A 52 0.43 4.99 13.07
CA HIS A 52 1.42 5.83 13.74
C HIS A 52 2.66 6.07 12.88
N ALA A 53 3.16 5.02 12.20
CA ALA A 53 4.33 5.09 11.33
C ALA A 53 4.10 6.08 10.19
N PHE A 54 2.95 6.00 9.51
CA PHE A 54 2.58 6.93 8.45
C PHE A 54 2.65 8.41 8.87
N ARG A 55 2.16 8.73 10.08
CA ARG A 55 2.25 10.11 10.61
C ARG A 55 3.69 10.55 10.88
N GLN A 56 4.50 9.65 11.46
CA GLN A 56 5.92 9.93 11.73
C GLN A 56 6.70 10.15 10.44
N GLU A 57 6.46 9.32 9.44
CA GLU A 57 7.08 9.48 8.12
C GLU A 57 6.70 10.79 7.45
N LEU A 58 5.42 11.17 7.47
CA LEU A 58 4.99 12.46 6.93
C LEU A 58 5.66 13.66 7.63
N MET A 59 5.90 13.57 8.94
CA MET A 59 6.63 14.62 9.69
C MET A 59 8.08 14.78 9.23
N VAL A 60 8.68 13.77 8.62
CA VAL A 60 10.02 13.82 8.03
C VAL A 60 9.95 14.17 6.54
N VAL A 61 9.04 13.54 5.81
CA VAL A 61 8.93 13.67 4.36
C VAL A 61 8.52 15.08 3.94
N ILE A 62 7.55 15.70 4.62
CA ILE A 62 7.09 17.05 4.24
C ILE A 62 8.21 18.09 4.40
N PRO A 63 8.91 18.21 5.54
CA PRO A 63 10.07 19.09 5.64
C PRO A 63 11.19 18.71 4.67
N GLY A 64 11.44 17.41 4.46
CA GLY A 64 12.43 16.94 3.49
C GLY A 64 12.14 17.42 2.07
N ILE A 65 10.90 17.36 1.62
CA ILE A 65 10.50 17.89 0.30
C ILE A 65 10.76 19.39 0.21
N ILE A 66 10.42 20.16 1.25
CA ILE A 66 10.66 21.61 1.30
C ILE A 66 12.17 21.88 1.18
N VAL A 67 13.00 21.17 1.95
CA VAL A 67 14.46 21.28 1.87
C VAL A 67 14.96 20.95 0.46
N ALA A 68 14.52 19.83 -0.14
CA ALA A 68 14.92 19.43 -1.49
C ALA A 68 14.63 20.52 -2.54
N LEU A 69 13.48 21.21 -2.42
CA LEU A 69 13.11 22.31 -3.32
C LEU A 69 14.01 23.52 -3.18
N LEU A 70 14.49 23.82 -1.97
CA LEU A 70 15.33 24.98 -1.64
C LEU A 70 16.82 24.74 -1.92
N LEU A 71 17.28 23.51 -1.98
CA LEU A 71 18.68 23.17 -2.20
C LEU A 71 19.20 23.71 -3.56
N PRO A 72 20.45 24.19 -3.65
CA PRO A 72 21.08 24.65 -4.89
C PRO A 72 21.63 23.48 -5.70
N VAL A 73 20.77 22.53 -6.04
CA VAL A 73 21.11 21.33 -6.82
C VAL A 73 20.36 21.30 -8.14
N THR A 74 20.75 20.43 -9.08
CA THR A 74 20.13 20.34 -10.40
C THR A 74 18.66 19.87 -10.29
N PRO A 75 17.81 20.18 -11.30
CA PRO A 75 16.41 19.72 -11.31
C PRO A 75 16.27 18.20 -11.18
N LEU A 76 17.19 17.43 -11.80
CA LEU A 76 17.19 15.97 -11.71
C LEU A 76 17.49 15.51 -10.27
N GLN A 77 18.46 16.14 -9.60
CA GLN A 77 18.79 15.82 -8.21
C GLN A 77 17.61 16.16 -7.28
N LYS A 78 16.93 17.31 -7.49
CA LYS A 78 15.70 17.65 -6.74
C LYS A 78 14.63 16.58 -6.91
N LEU A 79 14.41 16.15 -8.17
CA LEU A 79 13.44 15.10 -8.47
C LEU A 79 13.79 13.79 -7.74
N LEU A 80 15.07 13.39 -7.74
CA LEU A 80 15.51 12.17 -7.06
C LEU A 80 15.33 12.27 -5.54
N LEU A 81 15.70 13.40 -4.92
CA LEU A 81 15.53 13.64 -3.50
C LEU A 81 14.06 13.54 -3.07
N ILE A 82 13.16 14.12 -3.87
CA ILE A 82 11.72 14.08 -3.61
C ILE A 82 11.16 12.68 -3.89
N ALA A 83 11.59 12.04 -4.97
CA ALA A 83 11.09 10.72 -5.37
C ALA A 83 11.33 9.65 -4.31
N VAL A 84 12.53 9.61 -3.70
CA VAL A 84 12.83 8.64 -2.64
C VAL A 84 12.00 8.87 -1.37
N LEU A 85 11.69 10.13 -1.05
CA LEU A 85 10.80 10.47 0.08
C LEU A 85 9.35 10.05 -0.18
N VAL A 86 8.84 10.32 -1.38
CA VAL A 86 7.50 9.88 -1.79
C VAL A 86 7.43 8.35 -1.82
N TRP A 87 8.52 7.68 -2.22
CA TRP A 87 8.59 6.23 -2.24
C TRP A 87 8.45 5.59 -0.85
N ILE A 88 9.00 6.23 0.21
CA ILE A 88 8.77 5.80 1.61
C ILE A 88 7.27 5.76 1.89
N ILE A 89 6.54 6.84 1.61
CA ILE A 89 5.09 6.92 1.84
C ILE A 89 4.31 5.87 1.05
N ILE A 90 4.71 5.59 -0.20
CA ILE A 90 4.06 4.56 -1.02
C ILE A 90 4.22 3.17 -0.38
N ILE A 91 5.44 2.84 0.04
CA ILE A 91 5.73 1.52 0.64
C ILE A 91 5.06 1.40 2.02
N GLU A 92 5.00 2.48 2.81
CA GLU A 92 4.29 2.48 4.08
C GLU A 92 2.78 2.22 3.91
N LEU A 93 2.15 2.85 2.91
CA LEU A 93 0.74 2.57 2.60
C LEU A 93 0.50 1.11 2.18
N ILE A 94 1.44 0.51 1.44
CA ILE A 94 1.38 -0.90 1.06
C ILE A 94 1.58 -1.79 2.30
N ASN A 95 2.55 -1.47 3.16
CA ASN A 95 2.77 -2.18 4.42
C ASN A 95 1.51 -2.15 5.30
N SER A 96 0.93 -0.97 5.53
CA SER A 96 -0.31 -0.79 6.29
C SER A 96 -1.47 -1.61 5.70
N ALA A 97 -1.59 -1.68 4.37
CA ALA A 97 -2.60 -2.50 3.71
C ALA A 97 -2.38 -4.00 3.93
N ILE A 98 -1.12 -4.48 3.91
CA ILE A 98 -0.77 -5.87 4.23
C ILE A 98 -1.13 -6.18 5.68
N GLU A 99 -0.77 -5.31 6.63
CA GLU A 99 -1.09 -5.48 8.03
C GLU A 99 -2.60 -5.55 8.28
N ALA A 100 -3.37 -4.65 7.67
CA ALA A 100 -4.82 -4.65 7.78
C ALA A 100 -5.47 -5.94 7.24
N VAL A 101 -4.95 -6.50 6.15
CA VAL A 101 -5.42 -7.78 5.59
C VAL A 101 -5.07 -8.94 6.50
N VAL A 102 -3.83 -8.99 7.00
CA VAL A 102 -3.36 -10.05 7.91
C VAL A 102 -4.17 -10.05 9.20
N ASP A 103 -4.41 -8.88 9.81
CA ASP A 103 -5.17 -8.76 11.05
C ASP A 103 -6.66 -9.10 10.88
N ARG A 104 -7.21 -8.86 9.69
CA ARG A 104 -8.58 -9.28 9.36
C ARG A 104 -8.72 -10.81 9.25
N VAL A 105 -7.70 -11.49 8.72
CA VAL A 105 -7.75 -12.96 8.50
C VAL A 105 -7.75 -13.71 9.82
N SER A 106 -6.88 -13.36 10.76
CA SER A 106 -6.84 -13.95 12.08
C SER A 106 -6.01 -13.09 13.04
N LEU A 107 -6.50 -12.92 14.25
CA LEU A 107 -5.75 -12.35 15.38
C LEU A 107 -4.88 -13.41 16.08
N GLU A 108 -4.99 -14.67 15.71
CA GLU A 108 -4.16 -15.75 16.24
C GLU A 108 -2.73 -15.64 15.71
N ARG A 109 -1.77 -16.00 16.55
CA ARG A 109 -0.35 -16.00 16.17
C ARG A 109 -0.07 -17.11 15.17
N ASN A 110 0.08 -16.74 13.90
CA ASN A 110 0.46 -17.64 12.82
C ASN A 110 1.84 -17.24 12.28
N PRO A 111 2.78 -18.19 12.08
CA PRO A 111 4.12 -17.89 11.55
C PRO A 111 4.09 -17.21 10.17
N LEU A 112 3.16 -17.57 9.29
CA LEU A 112 3.01 -16.95 7.96
C LEU A 112 2.51 -15.50 8.07
N SER A 113 1.56 -15.24 8.97
CA SER A 113 1.08 -13.88 9.25
C SER A 113 2.21 -12.99 9.78
N LYS A 114 3.03 -13.52 10.70
CA LYS A 114 4.21 -12.83 11.19
C LYS A 114 5.19 -12.52 10.05
N ASN A 115 5.51 -13.49 9.22
CA ASN A 115 6.43 -13.29 8.09
C ASN A 115 5.93 -12.23 7.11
N ALA A 116 4.62 -12.20 6.82
CA ALA A 116 4.04 -11.17 5.94
C ALA A 116 4.25 -9.76 6.49
N LYS A 117 4.02 -9.54 7.78
CA LYS A 117 4.27 -8.26 8.47
C LYS A 117 5.77 -7.93 8.50
N ASP A 118 6.63 -8.90 8.82
CA ASP A 118 8.08 -8.71 8.84
C ASP A 118 8.61 -8.30 7.45
N PHE A 119 8.08 -8.88 6.37
CA PHE A 119 8.46 -8.50 4.99
C PHE A 119 8.00 -7.09 4.64
N GLY A 120 6.81 -6.69 5.04
CA GLY A 120 6.33 -5.32 4.86
C GLY A 120 7.23 -4.31 5.56
N SER A 121 7.53 -4.53 6.84
CA SER A 121 8.45 -3.70 7.63
C SER A 121 9.87 -3.65 7.04
N ALA A 122 10.37 -4.78 6.53
CA ALA A 122 11.67 -4.82 5.86
C ALA A 122 11.69 -3.99 4.57
N ALA A 123 10.60 -3.99 3.80
CA ALA A 123 10.47 -3.14 2.61
C ALA A 123 10.52 -1.65 2.97
N VAL A 124 9.82 -1.23 4.03
CA VAL A 124 9.90 0.15 4.55
C VAL A 124 11.33 0.49 4.95
N LEU A 125 12.00 -0.36 5.71
CA LEU A 125 13.39 -0.13 6.11
C LEU A 125 14.32 0.04 4.90
N LEU A 126 14.19 -0.79 3.87
CA LEU A 126 15.01 -0.68 2.66
C LEU A 126 14.77 0.64 1.92
N THR A 127 13.55 1.14 1.87
CA THR A 127 13.27 2.45 1.27
C THR A 127 13.85 3.60 2.09
N CYS A 128 13.83 3.52 3.41
CA CYS A 128 14.50 4.49 4.28
C CYS A 128 16.02 4.50 4.05
N VAL A 129 16.64 3.33 3.96
CA VAL A 129 18.08 3.21 3.65
C VAL A 129 18.40 3.82 2.28
N LEU A 130 17.58 3.53 1.26
CA LEU A 130 17.73 4.11 -0.07
C LEU A 130 17.62 5.63 -0.05
N ALA A 131 16.65 6.17 0.70
CA ALA A 131 16.48 7.61 0.83
C ALA A 131 17.70 8.25 1.49
N VAL A 132 18.18 7.71 2.61
CA VAL A 132 19.38 8.21 3.29
C VAL A 132 20.60 8.16 2.37
N ALA A 133 20.81 7.06 1.65
CA ALA A 133 21.92 6.93 0.72
C ALA A 133 21.84 7.96 -0.42
N THR A 134 20.67 8.14 -1.01
CA THR A 134 20.45 9.12 -2.09
C THR A 134 20.70 10.55 -1.61
N TRP A 135 20.19 10.91 -0.45
CA TRP A 135 20.43 12.22 0.16
C TRP A 135 21.91 12.43 0.48
N ALA A 136 22.57 11.44 1.06
CA ALA A 136 24.00 11.51 1.38
C ALA A 136 24.85 11.75 0.12
N VAL A 137 24.61 11.00 -0.96
CA VAL A 137 25.36 11.14 -2.22
C VAL A 137 25.15 12.53 -2.86
N ILE A 138 23.93 13.06 -2.83
CA ILE A 138 23.62 14.35 -3.45
C ILE A 138 24.13 15.52 -2.59
N LEU A 139 24.09 15.41 -1.27
CA LEU A 139 24.53 16.47 -0.37
C LEU A 139 26.04 16.51 -0.17
N TYR A 140 26.73 15.36 -0.32
CA TYR A 140 28.19 15.28 -0.09
C TYR A 140 28.98 16.36 -0.83
N PRO A 141 28.77 16.61 -2.15
CA PRO A 141 29.50 17.67 -2.88
C PRO A 141 29.18 19.10 -2.45
N LEU A 142 28.09 19.33 -1.70
CA LEU A 142 27.74 20.66 -1.18
C LEU A 142 28.45 20.96 0.16
N LEU A 143 29.02 19.94 0.81
CA LEU A 143 29.69 20.03 2.12
C LEU A 143 31.22 20.07 1.98
N THR A 144 31.75 19.73 0.81
CA THR A 144 33.20 19.68 0.49
C THR A 144 33.57 20.72 -0.54
#